data_3e725a00c922e7fc69b4c72d5243da8a
#
_entry.id   3e725a00c922e7fc69b4c72d5243da8a
#
_cell.length_a   1.000
_cell.length_b   1.000
_cell.length_c   1.000
_cell.angle_alpha   90.00
_cell.angle_beta   90.00
_cell.angle_gamma   90.00
#
_symmetry.space_group_name_H-M   'P 1'
#
loop_
_entity.id
_entity.type
_entity.pdbx_description
1 polymer ?
#
loop_
_entity_poly.entity_id
_entity_poly.type
_entity_poly.pdbx_seq_one_letter_code
_entity_poly.pdbx_strand_id
1 'polypeptide(L)'
;MADFFQNGVITTLHKLTDYPTEQLEDEIKMHADRRPIGLILPSLYSELQGQALPHIINELKKVPYLTEIVVGLDRATKEEFEKAKKFFDQLPQPHKIIWQRSPRIQDLYDLLSKNNLYVGTEGKGRNVWLSMGYLLAANRSRVFAIHDCDILTYNRSLLARLVYPVVNSTLNFRFCKGYYSRVSDRMHGRVSRLFITPLIRSLKMILGPNDYLDYIDSFRYPLSGEMAMIRDVADRLRLPTDWGLEIGTLNEIYRNYAKNQICQVDILDRYDHKHQVLSEDNPNAGLAKMSIDIAKSFYRMLASQGVVFTDQFFRTIKATFWRNALDFLDKYYVDAMVNGLQYDRHSEEKTIEVFLKSIIIAGDQFLANPMELPMIPGWTRIEAALPDFLPTLQQVVDEENA
;
A
#
# COMPACT_ATOMS: atom_id res chain seq x y z
N MET A 1 21.42 -3.14 14.82
CA MET A 1 21.28 -3.55 13.40
C MET A 1 22.40 -4.51 13.08
N ALA A 2 22.09 -5.74 12.78
CA ALA A 2 23.10 -6.80 12.67
C ALA A 2 23.55 -7.05 11.23
N ASP A 3 22.83 -6.58 10.20
CA ASP A 3 23.10 -6.96 8.83
C ASP A 3 22.51 -5.98 7.82
N PHE A 4 23.26 -5.69 6.78
CA PHE A 4 22.86 -4.94 5.59
C PHE A 4 22.79 -5.86 4.36
N PHE A 5 22.52 -7.14 4.56
CA PHE A 5 22.45 -8.15 3.52
C PHE A 5 21.36 -7.86 2.49
N GLN A 6 21.72 -7.89 1.21
CA GLN A 6 20.84 -7.73 0.08
C GLN A 6 20.17 -9.07 -0.25
N ASN A 7 19.16 -9.45 0.54
CA ASN A 7 18.44 -10.70 0.34
C ASN A 7 17.30 -10.51 -0.66
N GLY A 8 17.34 -11.22 -1.75
CA GLY A 8 16.30 -11.17 -2.78
C GLY A 8 16.74 -10.49 -4.06
N VAL A 9 15.77 -10.19 -4.92
CA VAL A 9 16.01 -9.74 -6.31
C VAL A 9 15.81 -8.24 -6.54
N ILE A 10 15.42 -7.51 -5.50
CA ILE A 10 15.29 -6.04 -5.51
C ILE A 10 16.30 -5.41 -4.56
N THR A 11 16.56 -4.11 -4.71
CA THR A 11 17.46 -3.39 -3.82
C THR A 11 16.80 -3.10 -2.46
N THR A 12 17.48 -3.44 -1.37
CA THR A 12 17.05 -3.12 0.00
C THR A 12 17.94 -2.02 0.58
N LEU A 13 17.34 -0.88 0.91
CA LEU A 13 18.01 0.27 1.50
C LEU A 13 17.77 0.27 3.02
N HIS A 14 18.84 0.12 3.77
CA HIS A 14 18.82 0.02 5.22
C HIS A 14 19.02 1.38 5.88
N LYS A 15 18.55 1.54 7.11
CA LYS A 15 18.95 2.64 7.99
C LYS A 15 20.23 2.23 8.73
N LEU A 16 21.38 2.54 8.15
CA LEU A 16 22.68 2.11 8.67
C LEU A 16 23.26 3.08 9.71
N THR A 17 22.84 4.36 9.64
CA THR A 17 23.32 5.41 10.51
C THR A 17 22.18 6.36 10.88
N ASP A 18 22.38 7.17 11.90
CA ASP A 18 21.50 8.27 12.24
C ASP A 18 21.81 9.50 11.35
N TYR A 19 21.69 9.31 10.03
CA TYR A 19 21.88 10.39 9.08
C TYR A 19 20.87 11.51 9.33
N PRO A 20 21.30 12.76 9.54
CA PRO A 20 20.40 13.83 9.92
C PRO A 20 19.31 14.07 8.89
N THR A 21 18.06 14.16 9.35
CA THR A 21 16.89 14.36 8.46
C THR A 21 17.03 15.64 7.65
N GLU A 22 17.54 16.72 8.23
CA GLU A 22 17.74 18.01 7.57
C GLU A 22 18.70 17.89 6.38
N GLN A 23 19.78 17.14 6.53
CA GLN A 23 20.75 16.93 5.44
C GLN A 23 20.11 16.12 4.30
N LEU A 24 19.35 15.07 4.64
CA LEU A 24 18.61 14.30 3.64
C LEU A 24 17.57 15.16 2.91
N GLU A 25 16.87 16.04 3.63
CA GLU A 25 15.91 16.97 3.05
C GLU A 25 16.57 18.01 2.14
N ASP A 26 17.78 18.48 2.48
CA ASP A 26 18.55 19.38 1.62
C ASP A 26 18.99 18.72 0.31
N GLU A 27 19.39 17.43 0.36
CA GLU A 27 19.66 16.66 -0.86
C GLU A 27 18.38 16.45 -1.68
N ILE A 28 17.24 16.16 -1.04
CA ILE A 28 15.95 16.03 -1.72
C ILE A 28 15.59 17.33 -2.46
N LYS A 29 15.75 18.50 -1.83
CA LYS A 29 15.51 19.81 -2.48
C LYS A 29 16.29 19.96 -3.78
N MET A 30 17.57 19.60 -3.81
CA MET A 30 18.39 19.70 -5.02
C MET A 30 17.85 18.86 -6.19
N HIS A 31 17.19 17.74 -5.88
CA HIS A 31 16.58 16.88 -6.88
C HIS A 31 15.12 17.27 -7.20
N ALA A 32 14.40 17.85 -6.23
CA ALA A 32 12.99 18.22 -6.35
C ALA A 32 12.74 19.30 -7.41
N ASP A 33 13.72 20.15 -7.71
CA ASP A 33 13.62 21.12 -8.81
C ASP A 33 13.37 20.44 -10.17
N ARG A 34 13.92 19.26 -10.37
CA ARG A 34 13.74 18.46 -11.60
C ARG A 34 12.64 17.40 -11.48
N ARG A 35 12.40 16.91 -10.27
CA ARG A 35 11.40 15.90 -9.94
C ARG A 35 10.53 16.38 -8.77
N PRO A 36 9.65 17.38 -8.98
CA PRO A 36 8.75 17.88 -7.95
C PRO A 36 7.92 16.76 -7.34
N ILE A 37 7.67 16.84 -6.02
CA ILE A 37 7.07 15.75 -5.23
C ILE A 37 5.66 16.12 -4.82
N GLY A 38 4.68 15.29 -5.18
CA GLY A 38 3.32 15.32 -4.67
C GLY A 38 3.11 14.22 -3.62
N LEU A 39 2.45 14.57 -2.53
CA LEU A 39 2.10 13.63 -1.47
C LEU A 39 0.60 13.34 -1.51
N ILE A 40 0.24 12.06 -1.45
CA ILE A 40 -1.14 11.57 -1.34
C ILE A 40 -1.38 11.05 0.08
N LEU A 41 -2.43 11.56 0.71
CA LEU A 41 -2.90 11.19 2.03
C LEU A 41 -4.31 10.58 1.93
N PRO A 42 -4.47 9.26 1.76
CA PRO A 42 -5.79 8.64 1.84
C PRO A 42 -6.28 8.68 3.29
N SER A 43 -7.36 9.39 3.55
CA SER A 43 -7.88 9.63 4.89
C SER A 43 -9.36 9.32 5.02
N LEU A 44 -9.75 8.79 6.16
CA LEU A 44 -11.14 8.82 6.63
C LEU A 44 -11.34 10.11 7.44
N TYR A 45 -12.57 10.63 7.43
CA TYR A 45 -12.88 11.80 8.29
C TYR A 45 -12.58 11.52 9.78
N SER A 46 -12.79 10.29 10.24
CA SER A 46 -12.49 9.89 11.62
C SER A 46 -11.03 10.04 12.02
N GLU A 47 -10.09 10.05 11.07
CA GLU A 47 -8.65 10.22 11.36
C GLU A 47 -8.34 11.67 11.82
N LEU A 48 -9.13 12.64 11.38
CA LEU A 48 -8.99 14.03 11.84
C LEU A 48 -9.26 14.18 13.34
N GLN A 49 -10.04 13.27 13.92
CA GLN A 49 -10.39 13.24 15.33
C GLN A 49 -9.43 12.39 16.17
N GLY A 50 -8.54 11.65 15.51
CA GLY A 50 -7.53 10.80 16.12
C GLY A 50 -6.29 11.58 16.57
N GLN A 51 -5.31 10.86 17.12
CA GLN A 51 -4.02 11.45 17.53
C GLN A 51 -2.99 11.46 16.39
N ALA A 52 -3.06 10.51 15.47
CA ALA A 52 -2.06 10.31 14.44
C ALA A 52 -2.06 11.44 13.40
N LEU A 53 -3.19 11.73 12.77
CA LEU A 53 -3.24 12.71 11.69
C LEU A 53 -2.85 14.13 12.12
N PRO A 54 -3.30 14.67 13.28
CA PRO A 54 -2.80 15.97 13.77
C PRO A 54 -1.28 15.98 13.99
N HIS A 55 -0.70 14.88 14.47
CA HIS A 55 0.74 14.74 14.62
C HIS A 55 1.45 14.71 13.26
N ILE A 56 0.94 13.93 12.30
CA ILE A 56 1.45 13.88 10.91
C ILE A 56 1.47 15.28 10.29
N ILE A 57 0.37 16.04 10.42
CA ILE A 57 0.28 17.41 9.90
C ILE A 57 1.33 18.33 10.52
N ASN A 58 1.56 18.22 11.84
CA ASN A 58 2.60 19.01 12.52
C ASN A 58 4.02 18.68 12.01
N GLU A 59 4.29 17.45 11.64
CA GLU A 59 5.55 17.07 11.01
C GLU A 59 5.62 17.55 9.56
N LEU A 60 4.54 17.42 8.79
CA LEU A 60 4.48 17.86 7.39
C LEU A 60 4.66 19.37 7.22
N LYS A 61 4.23 20.19 8.19
CA LYS A 61 4.51 21.64 8.20
C LYS A 61 5.98 21.98 8.10
N LYS A 62 6.86 21.10 8.55
CA LYS A 62 8.31 21.28 8.56
C LYS A 62 8.99 20.78 7.29
N VAL A 63 8.25 20.08 6.41
CA VAL A 63 8.79 19.46 5.20
C VAL A 63 8.93 20.51 4.09
N PRO A 64 10.17 20.81 3.62
CA PRO A 64 10.40 21.96 2.75
C PRO A 64 10.36 21.66 1.25
N TYR A 65 10.24 20.38 0.86
CA TYR A 65 10.43 19.93 -0.53
C TYR A 65 9.15 19.46 -1.22
N LEU A 66 8.00 19.48 -0.56
CA LEU A 66 6.74 19.09 -1.17
C LEU A 66 6.18 20.19 -2.06
N THR A 67 5.86 19.85 -3.30
CA THR A 67 5.22 20.75 -4.25
C THR A 67 3.72 20.90 -3.96
N GLU A 68 3.08 19.80 -3.57
CA GLU A 68 1.65 19.75 -3.29
C GLU A 68 1.28 18.54 -2.45
N ILE A 69 0.16 18.65 -1.71
CA ILE A 69 -0.41 17.57 -0.92
C ILE A 69 -1.85 17.34 -1.40
N VAL A 70 -2.22 16.10 -1.68
CA VAL A 70 -3.59 15.71 -2.03
C VAL A 70 -4.14 14.80 -0.95
N VAL A 71 -5.22 15.24 -0.32
CA VAL A 71 -5.93 14.46 0.70
C VAL A 71 -7.15 13.82 0.06
N GLY A 72 -7.14 12.50 -0.07
CA GLY A 72 -8.34 11.78 -0.48
C GLY A 72 -9.24 11.53 0.72
N LEU A 73 -10.29 12.32 0.89
CA LEU A 73 -11.20 12.24 2.02
C LEU A 73 -12.37 11.30 1.73
N ASP A 74 -12.41 10.18 2.42
CA ASP A 74 -13.46 9.17 2.27
C ASP A 74 -14.45 9.20 3.44
N ARG A 75 -15.67 8.72 3.20
CA ARG A 75 -16.77 8.58 4.16
C ARG A 75 -17.12 9.86 4.93
N ALA A 76 -16.99 11.03 4.29
CA ALA A 76 -17.32 12.31 4.86
C ALA A 76 -18.66 12.85 4.33
N THR A 77 -19.43 13.53 5.19
CA THR A 77 -20.54 14.38 4.80
C THR A 77 -20.03 15.72 4.25
N LYS A 78 -20.93 16.57 3.74
CA LYS A 78 -20.55 17.91 3.27
C LYS A 78 -20.00 18.78 4.42
N GLU A 79 -20.64 18.73 5.57
CA GLU A 79 -20.22 19.47 6.76
C GLU A 79 -18.86 19.00 7.27
N GLU A 80 -18.59 17.70 7.17
CA GLU A 80 -17.29 17.12 7.53
C GLU A 80 -16.21 17.50 6.52
N PHE A 81 -16.54 17.59 5.25
CA PHE A 81 -15.62 18.10 4.23
C PHE A 81 -15.22 19.56 4.49
N GLU A 82 -16.18 20.44 4.85
CA GLU A 82 -15.88 21.83 5.20
C GLU A 82 -15.01 21.94 6.48
N LYS A 83 -15.22 21.05 7.45
CA LYS A 83 -14.33 20.96 8.61
C LYS A 83 -12.94 20.46 8.24
N ALA A 84 -12.85 19.51 7.30
CA ALA A 84 -11.57 18.99 6.83
C ALA A 84 -10.78 20.10 6.10
N LYS A 85 -11.40 20.92 5.24
CA LYS A 85 -10.73 22.08 4.62
C LYS A 85 -10.07 22.96 5.68
N LYS A 86 -10.83 23.38 6.71
CA LYS A 86 -10.28 24.20 7.81
C LYS A 86 -9.16 23.51 8.59
N PHE A 87 -9.23 22.19 8.73
CA PHE A 87 -8.19 21.43 9.41
C PHE A 87 -6.89 21.41 8.61
N PHE A 88 -6.96 21.20 7.29
CA PHE A 88 -5.77 21.15 6.42
C PHE A 88 -5.23 22.53 6.03
N ASP A 89 -5.99 23.64 6.18
CA ASP A 89 -5.52 25.02 5.94
C ASP A 89 -4.30 25.41 6.77
N GLN A 90 -3.98 24.66 7.82
CA GLN A 90 -2.77 24.85 8.60
C GLN A 90 -1.49 24.42 7.90
N LEU A 91 -1.56 23.69 6.77
CA LEU A 91 -0.42 23.28 5.96
C LEU A 91 0.10 24.47 5.14
N PRO A 92 1.42 24.78 5.18
CA PRO A 92 2.00 25.82 4.35
C PRO A 92 2.13 25.42 2.88
N GLN A 93 2.13 24.11 2.59
CA GLN A 93 2.22 23.60 1.22
C GLN A 93 0.87 23.75 0.50
N PRO A 94 0.87 24.00 -0.81
CA PRO A 94 -0.34 23.90 -1.63
C PRO A 94 -0.99 22.54 -1.41
N HIS A 95 -2.28 22.54 -1.11
CA HIS A 95 -3.00 21.28 -0.85
C HIS A 95 -4.42 21.33 -1.42
N LYS A 96 -4.96 20.15 -1.70
CA LYS A 96 -6.33 19.94 -2.14
C LYS A 96 -6.92 18.72 -1.45
N ILE A 97 -8.23 18.82 -1.16
CA ILE A 97 -8.98 17.71 -0.56
C ILE A 97 -9.98 17.22 -1.60
N ILE A 98 -9.89 15.94 -1.93
CA ILE A 98 -10.84 15.26 -2.81
C ILE A 98 -11.91 14.63 -1.93
N TRP A 99 -13.10 15.21 -1.93
CA TRP A 99 -14.24 14.65 -1.22
C TRP A 99 -14.85 13.51 -2.04
N GLN A 100 -14.50 12.27 -1.71
CA GLN A 100 -14.87 11.08 -2.46
C GLN A 100 -16.40 10.92 -2.65
N ARG A 101 -17.21 11.39 -1.69
CA ARG A 101 -18.68 11.34 -1.74
C ARG A 101 -19.32 12.61 -2.29
N SER A 102 -18.55 13.54 -2.83
CA SER A 102 -19.10 14.71 -3.53
C SER A 102 -20.02 14.24 -4.67
N PRO A 103 -21.19 14.86 -4.84
CA PRO A 103 -22.06 14.57 -5.98
C PRO A 103 -21.32 14.70 -7.31
N ARG A 104 -20.48 15.71 -7.48
CA ARG A 104 -19.70 15.93 -8.72
C ARG A 104 -18.65 14.83 -8.95
N ILE A 105 -18.01 14.32 -7.90
CA ILE A 105 -17.09 13.17 -7.98
C ILE A 105 -17.88 11.89 -8.31
N GLN A 106 -19.07 11.71 -7.76
CA GLN A 106 -19.93 10.57 -8.10
C GLN A 106 -20.36 10.64 -9.57
N ASP A 107 -20.69 11.83 -10.11
CA ASP A 107 -20.99 12.01 -11.54
C ASP A 107 -19.82 11.59 -12.44
N LEU A 108 -18.56 11.84 -12.01
CA LEU A 108 -17.37 11.36 -12.72
C LEU A 108 -17.23 9.83 -12.68
N TYR A 109 -17.53 9.18 -11.56
CA TYR A 109 -17.56 7.70 -11.48
C TYR A 109 -18.67 7.13 -12.37
N ASP A 110 -19.84 7.75 -12.40
CA ASP A 110 -20.95 7.36 -13.28
C ASP A 110 -20.58 7.49 -14.75
N LEU A 111 -19.88 8.57 -15.12
CA LEU A 111 -19.37 8.76 -16.48
C LEU A 111 -18.42 7.63 -16.90
N LEU A 112 -17.49 7.23 -16.02
CA LEU A 112 -16.60 6.09 -16.27
C LEU A 112 -17.40 4.79 -16.45
N SER A 113 -18.34 4.52 -15.56
CA SER A 113 -19.17 3.32 -15.59
C SER A 113 -20.02 3.24 -16.86
N LYS A 114 -20.62 4.36 -17.31
CA LYS A 114 -21.36 4.45 -18.59
C LYS A 114 -20.49 4.16 -19.81
N ASN A 115 -19.19 4.38 -19.71
CA ASN A 115 -18.23 4.07 -20.76
C ASN A 115 -17.54 2.70 -20.57
N ASN A 116 -18.12 1.81 -19.76
CA ASN A 116 -17.58 0.47 -19.46
C ASN A 116 -16.15 0.49 -18.88
N LEU A 117 -15.82 1.56 -18.15
CA LEU A 117 -14.58 1.68 -17.40
C LEU A 117 -14.87 1.35 -15.93
N TYR A 118 -14.30 0.26 -15.47
CA TYR A 118 -14.51 -0.19 -14.09
C TYR A 118 -13.89 0.77 -13.08
N VAL A 119 -14.67 1.21 -12.11
CA VAL A 119 -14.24 2.19 -11.08
C VAL A 119 -14.09 1.59 -9.69
N GLY A 120 -14.38 0.30 -9.54
CA GLY A 120 -14.31 -0.40 -8.27
C GLY A 120 -15.38 0.02 -7.26
N THR A 121 -15.18 -0.43 -6.03
CA THR A 121 -16.00 -0.06 -4.87
C THR A 121 -15.34 1.04 -4.06
N GLU A 122 -16.13 1.73 -3.21
CA GLU A 122 -15.62 2.69 -2.23
C GLU A 122 -14.57 2.03 -1.33
N GLY A 123 -13.40 2.68 -1.18
CA GLY A 123 -12.30 2.19 -0.37
C GLY A 123 -10.95 2.83 -0.72
N LYS A 124 -9.91 2.42 0.03
CA LYS A 124 -8.55 2.99 -0.08
C LYS A 124 -8.01 2.94 -1.52
N GLY A 125 -8.20 1.83 -2.24
CA GLY A 125 -7.68 1.69 -3.61
C GLY A 125 -8.27 2.71 -4.56
N ARG A 126 -9.61 2.92 -4.56
CA ARG A 126 -10.28 3.92 -5.39
C ARG A 126 -9.89 5.35 -4.97
N ASN A 127 -9.75 5.58 -3.67
CA ASN A 127 -9.31 6.87 -3.12
C ASN A 127 -7.90 7.22 -3.61
N VAL A 128 -6.94 6.32 -3.48
CA VAL A 128 -5.56 6.50 -3.95
C VAL A 128 -5.53 6.70 -5.47
N TRP A 129 -6.28 5.91 -6.22
CA TRP A 129 -6.38 6.02 -7.68
C TRP A 129 -6.87 7.42 -8.12
N LEU A 130 -7.96 7.92 -7.54
CA LEU A 130 -8.48 9.25 -7.88
C LEU A 130 -7.51 10.37 -7.49
N SER A 131 -6.85 10.24 -6.34
CA SER A 131 -5.83 11.19 -5.88
C SER A 131 -4.62 11.24 -6.82
N MET A 132 -4.18 10.08 -7.35
CA MET A 132 -3.18 10.02 -8.42
C MET A 132 -3.67 10.76 -9.68
N GLY A 133 -4.94 10.55 -10.07
CA GLY A 133 -5.54 11.23 -11.22
C GLY A 133 -5.51 12.74 -11.10
N TYR A 134 -5.81 13.27 -9.93
CA TYR A 134 -5.70 14.72 -9.69
C TYR A 134 -4.25 15.23 -9.83
N LEU A 135 -3.27 14.53 -9.25
CA LEU A 135 -1.85 14.89 -9.40
C LEU A 135 -1.39 14.82 -10.87
N LEU A 136 -1.90 13.84 -11.63
CA LEU A 136 -1.64 13.72 -13.06
C LEU A 136 -2.23 14.89 -13.83
N ALA A 137 -3.48 15.26 -13.55
CA ALA A 137 -4.18 16.39 -14.17
C ALA A 137 -3.50 17.74 -13.84
N ALA A 138 -3.20 17.99 -12.58
CA ALA A 138 -2.51 19.20 -12.13
C ALA A 138 -1.11 19.35 -12.73
N ASN A 139 -0.46 18.25 -13.10
CA ASN A 139 0.81 18.18 -13.82
C ASN A 139 1.99 18.93 -13.15
N ARG A 140 1.90 19.17 -11.83
CA ARG A 140 2.92 19.90 -11.06
C ARG A 140 3.98 18.98 -10.46
N SER A 141 3.66 17.69 -10.27
CA SER A 141 4.52 16.71 -9.61
C SER A 141 5.05 15.66 -10.60
N ARG A 142 6.25 15.15 -10.33
CA ARG A 142 6.93 14.09 -11.10
C ARG A 142 7.20 12.84 -10.26
N VAL A 143 7.22 12.97 -8.95
CA VAL A 143 7.28 11.88 -7.98
C VAL A 143 6.02 11.93 -7.13
N PHE A 144 5.36 10.81 -6.96
CA PHE A 144 4.17 10.65 -6.13
C PHE A 144 4.53 9.80 -4.93
N ALA A 145 4.34 10.33 -3.74
CA ALA A 145 4.46 9.62 -2.48
C ALA A 145 3.08 9.36 -1.88
N ILE A 146 2.94 8.23 -1.21
CA ILE A 146 1.71 7.84 -0.52
C ILE A 146 2.11 7.32 0.86
N HIS A 147 1.41 7.74 1.90
CA HIS A 147 1.47 7.11 3.22
C HIS A 147 0.13 7.18 3.93
N ASP A 148 -0.06 6.29 4.90
CA ASP A 148 -1.28 6.22 5.68
C ASP A 148 -1.41 7.40 6.67
N CYS A 149 -2.65 7.71 7.08
CA CYS A 149 -2.96 8.83 7.96
C CYS A 149 -3.09 8.43 9.44
N ASP A 150 -2.90 7.16 9.77
CA ASP A 150 -3.07 6.60 11.12
C ASP A 150 -1.75 6.21 11.81
N ILE A 151 -0.61 6.69 11.30
CA ILE A 151 0.73 6.39 11.82
C ILE A 151 1.00 7.21 13.09
N LEU A 152 0.95 6.58 14.25
CA LEU A 152 1.18 7.22 15.55
C LEU A 152 2.64 7.63 15.77
N THR A 153 3.57 6.88 15.21
CA THR A 153 5.02 7.09 15.35
C THR A 153 5.62 7.90 14.19
N TYR A 154 4.78 8.60 13.44
CA TYR A 154 5.22 9.39 12.29
C TYR A 154 6.28 10.42 12.67
N ASN A 155 7.28 10.57 11.81
CA ASN A 155 8.17 11.71 11.80
C ASN A 155 8.56 12.03 10.35
N ARG A 156 9.01 13.24 10.07
CA ARG A 156 9.31 13.68 8.69
C ARG A 156 10.44 12.90 8.01
N SER A 157 11.32 12.21 8.77
CA SER A 157 12.36 11.37 8.19
C SER A 157 11.77 10.15 7.45
N LEU A 158 10.58 9.67 7.86
CA LEU A 158 9.85 8.63 7.15
C LEU A 158 9.63 9.02 5.69
N LEU A 159 9.07 10.21 5.47
CA LEU A 159 8.78 10.70 4.13
C LEU A 159 10.07 10.98 3.35
N ALA A 160 11.06 11.60 3.99
CA ALA A 160 12.35 11.89 3.36
C ALA A 160 13.03 10.61 2.86
N ARG A 161 13.09 9.56 3.70
CA ARG A 161 13.68 8.27 3.32
C ARG A 161 12.89 7.56 2.22
N LEU A 162 11.55 7.66 2.25
CA LEU A 162 10.68 7.04 1.26
C LEU A 162 10.86 7.65 -0.13
N VAL A 163 10.95 8.99 -0.23
CA VAL A 163 11.00 9.69 -1.52
C VAL A 163 12.41 9.78 -2.11
N TYR A 164 13.45 9.78 -1.27
CA TYR A 164 14.83 9.99 -1.69
C TYR A 164 15.28 9.06 -2.84
N PRO A 165 15.03 7.74 -2.78
CA PRO A 165 15.48 6.84 -3.84
C PRO A 165 14.87 7.15 -5.21
N VAL A 166 13.63 7.68 -5.23
CA VAL A 166 12.87 7.94 -6.46
C VAL A 166 13.11 9.35 -6.97
N VAL A 167 13.26 10.33 -6.08
CA VAL A 167 13.52 11.71 -6.48
C VAL A 167 14.95 11.90 -7.00
N ASN A 168 15.91 11.18 -6.43
CA ASN A 168 17.30 11.20 -6.89
C ASN A 168 17.44 10.46 -8.22
N SER A 169 17.50 11.22 -9.31
CA SER A 169 17.53 10.68 -10.68
C SER A 169 18.79 9.85 -10.99
N THR A 170 19.86 9.98 -10.20
CA THR A 170 21.10 9.22 -10.40
C THR A 170 20.97 7.75 -9.94
N LEU A 171 20.01 7.45 -9.04
CA LEU A 171 19.78 6.10 -8.51
C LEU A 171 18.91 5.23 -9.44
N ASN A 172 18.24 5.82 -10.44
CA ASN A 172 17.42 5.15 -11.44
C ASN A 172 16.24 4.29 -10.89
N PHE A 173 15.82 4.49 -9.63
CA PHE A 173 14.63 3.82 -9.12
C PHE A 173 13.35 4.50 -9.62
N ARG A 174 12.38 3.67 -9.99
CA ARG A 174 11.04 4.11 -10.43
C ARG A 174 9.97 3.88 -9.38
N PHE A 175 10.22 2.92 -8.50
CA PHE A 175 9.33 2.56 -7.40
C PHE A 175 10.14 2.23 -6.15
N CYS A 176 9.70 2.78 -5.02
CA CYS A 176 10.23 2.52 -3.70
C CYS A 176 9.10 2.16 -2.73
N LYS A 177 9.28 1.09 -1.96
CA LYS A 177 8.35 0.68 -0.91
C LYS A 177 8.98 0.83 0.46
N GLY A 178 8.26 1.47 1.39
CA GLY A 178 8.70 1.56 2.78
C GLY A 178 8.61 0.20 3.49
N TYR A 179 9.55 -0.09 4.39
CA TYR A 179 9.42 -1.17 5.36
C TYR A 179 9.83 -0.69 6.75
N TYR A 180 9.39 -1.41 7.78
CA TYR A 180 9.55 -1.04 9.16
C TYR A 180 9.24 -2.21 10.10
N SER A 181 9.67 -2.10 11.36
CA SER A 181 9.32 -3.06 12.40
C SER A 181 8.02 -2.67 13.10
N ARG A 182 7.05 -3.57 13.16
CA ARG A 182 5.79 -3.40 13.87
C ARG A 182 5.86 -4.03 15.25
N VAL A 183 6.43 -3.32 16.19
CA VAL A 183 6.69 -3.77 17.55
C VAL A 183 6.27 -2.70 18.55
N SER A 184 5.54 -3.11 19.61
CA SER A 184 5.30 -2.33 20.82
C SER A 184 5.76 -3.15 22.04
N ASP A 185 4.86 -3.49 22.95
CA ASP A 185 5.03 -4.50 23.99
C ASP A 185 4.98 -5.94 23.42
N ARG A 186 4.56 -6.08 22.17
CA ARG A 186 4.41 -7.33 21.40
C ARG A 186 4.70 -7.13 19.92
N MET A 187 4.82 -8.24 19.19
CA MET A 187 4.91 -8.23 17.74
C MET A 187 3.55 -8.05 17.11
N HIS A 188 3.44 -7.08 16.19
CA HIS A 188 2.26 -6.86 15.36
C HIS A 188 2.44 -7.44 13.95
N GLY A 189 1.51 -7.12 13.01
CA GLY A 189 1.62 -7.56 11.62
C GLY A 189 1.36 -9.04 11.39
N ARG A 190 0.35 -9.62 12.06
CA ARG A 190 -0.02 -11.05 11.94
C ARG A 190 -0.18 -11.50 10.49
N VAL A 191 -0.80 -10.67 9.63
CA VAL A 191 -1.00 -11.02 8.21
C VAL A 191 0.34 -11.18 7.49
N SER A 192 1.31 -10.31 7.70
CA SER A 192 2.65 -10.48 7.09
C SER A 192 3.38 -11.69 7.67
N ARG A 193 3.42 -11.83 9.01
CA ARG A 193 4.19 -12.86 9.71
C ARG A 193 3.63 -14.28 9.56
N LEU A 194 2.31 -14.42 9.75
CA LEU A 194 1.65 -15.72 9.89
C LEU A 194 0.80 -16.11 8.67
N PHE A 195 0.67 -15.22 7.69
CA PHE A 195 -0.06 -15.51 6.46
C PHE A 195 0.80 -15.35 5.22
N ILE A 196 1.27 -14.14 4.88
CA ILE A 196 1.97 -13.90 3.61
C ILE A 196 3.27 -14.68 3.53
N THR A 197 4.14 -14.57 4.54
CA THR A 197 5.42 -15.26 4.53
C THR A 197 5.26 -16.79 4.48
N PRO A 198 4.43 -17.44 5.32
CA PRO A 198 4.16 -18.86 5.19
C PRO A 198 3.52 -19.26 3.86
N LEU A 199 2.61 -18.43 3.30
CA LEU A 199 1.96 -18.70 2.02
C LEU A 199 2.98 -18.68 0.87
N ILE A 200 3.83 -17.65 0.78
CA ILE A 200 4.88 -17.57 -0.23
C ILE A 200 5.81 -18.77 -0.13
N ARG A 201 6.26 -19.14 1.09
CA ARG A 201 7.12 -20.31 1.30
C ARG A 201 6.45 -21.61 0.87
N SER A 202 5.16 -21.76 1.15
CA SER A 202 4.38 -22.92 0.72
C SER A 202 4.21 -22.99 -0.79
N LEU A 203 3.93 -21.87 -1.43
CA LEU A 203 3.87 -21.80 -2.89
C LEU A 203 5.22 -22.14 -3.55
N LYS A 204 6.34 -21.63 -3.00
CA LYS A 204 7.69 -21.96 -3.48
C LYS A 204 8.00 -23.47 -3.31
N MET A 205 7.57 -24.10 -2.22
CA MET A 205 7.75 -25.54 -2.01
C MET A 205 6.97 -26.38 -3.02
N ILE A 206 5.76 -25.95 -3.41
CA ILE A 206 4.89 -26.69 -4.33
C ILE A 206 5.27 -26.46 -5.78
N LEU A 207 5.57 -25.20 -6.15
CA LEU A 207 5.82 -24.79 -7.54
C LEU A 207 7.29 -24.90 -7.94
N GLY A 208 8.21 -24.98 -6.99
CA GLY A 208 9.64 -24.87 -7.24
C GLY A 208 10.09 -23.42 -7.52
N PRO A 209 11.23 -23.21 -8.18
CA PRO A 209 11.75 -21.88 -8.51
C PRO A 209 10.76 -21.08 -9.32
N ASN A 210 10.47 -19.85 -8.85
CA ASN A 210 9.50 -18.96 -9.49
C ASN A 210 9.92 -17.50 -9.27
N ASP A 211 10.20 -16.79 -10.35
CA ASP A 211 10.70 -15.43 -10.36
C ASP A 211 9.78 -14.43 -9.66
N TYR A 212 8.47 -14.62 -9.77
CA TYR A 212 7.50 -13.75 -9.09
C TYR A 212 7.48 -14.00 -7.57
N LEU A 213 7.53 -15.26 -7.15
CA LEU A 213 7.59 -15.59 -5.73
C LEU A 213 8.90 -15.12 -5.10
N ASP A 214 10.03 -15.19 -5.83
CA ASP A 214 11.30 -14.63 -5.36
C ASP A 214 11.24 -13.10 -5.25
N TYR A 215 10.57 -12.44 -6.18
CA TYR A 215 10.35 -10.99 -6.14
C TYR A 215 9.52 -10.58 -4.92
N ILE A 216 8.36 -11.20 -4.69
CA ILE A 216 7.49 -10.87 -3.55
C ILE A 216 8.18 -11.21 -2.21
N ASP A 217 8.89 -12.33 -2.14
CA ASP A 217 9.64 -12.75 -0.96
C ASP A 217 10.82 -11.80 -0.60
N SER A 218 11.24 -10.98 -1.56
CA SER A 218 12.28 -9.96 -1.34
C SER A 218 11.81 -8.80 -0.45
N PHE A 219 10.50 -8.52 -0.42
CA PHE A 219 9.96 -7.41 0.39
C PHE A 219 9.87 -7.78 1.86
N ARG A 220 10.52 -7.00 2.72
CA ARG A 220 10.49 -7.20 4.18
C ARG A 220 9.11 -6.95 4.78
N TYR A 221 8.36 -6.00 4.21
CA TYR A 221 6.99 -5.72 4.60
C TYR A 221 6.11 -5.43 3.37
N PRO A 222 5.64 -6.47 2.65
CA PRO A 222 4.91 -6.30 1.38
C PRO A 222 3.57 -5.57 1.53
N LEU A 223 2.98 -5.55 2.73
CA LEU A 223 1.72 -4.88 3.04
C LEU A 223 1.87 -3.42 3.53
N SER A 224 3.05 -2.83 3.46
CA SER A 224 3.23 -1.41 3.77
C SER A 224 2.34 -0.56 2.85
N GLY A 225 1.63 0.42 3.40
CA GLY A 225 0.90 1.43 2.64
C GLY A 225 1.81 2.52 2.07
N GLU A 226 3.04 2.62 2.58
CA GLU A 226 4.02 3.64 2.26
C GLU A 226 4.77 3.29 0.99
N MET A 227 4.60 4.12 -0.04
CA MET A 227 5.27 3.94 -1.32
C MET A 227 5.54 5.27 -2.01
N ALA A 228 6.61 5.30 -2.82
CA ALA A 228 6.91 6.41 -3.70
C ALA A 228 7.18 5.88 -5.12
N MET A 229 6.77 6.66 -6.12
CA MET A 229 6.92 6.27 -7.52
C MET A 229 7.05 7.49 -8.42
N ILE A 230 7.69 7.31 -9.58
CA ILE A 230 7.66 8.35 -10.60
C ILE A 230 6.28 8.43 -11.26
N ARG A 231 5.96 9.59 -11.82
CA ARG A 231 4.70 9.88 -12.52
C ARG A 231 4.30 8.80 -13.54
N ASP A 232 5.24 8.33 -14.37
CA ASP A 232 4.98 7.31 -15.40
C ASP A 232 4.47 5.99 -14.80
N VAL A 233 4.92 5.63 -13.60
CA VAL A 233 4.39 4.46 -12.87
C VAL A 233 2.94 4.71 -12.48
N ALA A 234 2.65 5.84 -11.83
CA ALA A 234 1.30 6.17 -11.38
C ALA A 234 0.28 6.24 -12.53
N ASP A 235 0.70 6.76 -13.68
CA ASP A 235 -0.12 6.89 -14.88
C ASP A 235 -0.59 5.53 -15.45
N ARG A 236 0.28 4.52 -15.39
CA ARG A 236 0.02 3.18 -15.93
C ARG A 236 -0.53 2.18 -14.92
N LEU A 237 -0.44 2.52 -13.64
CA LEU A 237 -0.75 1.60 -12.56
C LEU A 237 -2.25 1.26 -12.53
N ARG A 238 -2.58 -0.03 -12.58
CA ARG A 238 -3.91 -0.55 -12.32
C ARG A 238 -4.02 -0.94 -10.86
N LEU A 239 -5.07 -0.52 -10.20
CA LEU A 239 -5.23 -0.75 -8.76
C LEU A 239 -6.43 -1.63 -8.46
N PRO A 240 -6.28 -2.63 -7.57
CA PRO A 240 -7.44 -3.32 -6.99
C PRO A 240 -8.14 -2.39 -5.99
N THR A 241 -9.43 -2.60 -5.79
CA THR A 241 -10.24 -1.83 -4.83
C THR A 241 -10.49 -2.55 -3.52
N ASP A 242 -10.08 -3.82 -3.46
CA ASP A 242 -10.18 -4.67 -2.28
C ASP A 242 -8.93 -4.58 -1.37
N TRP A 243 -8.84 -5.45 -0.37
CA TRP A 243 -7.69 -5.54 0.54
C TRP A 243 -6.41 -6.08 -0.12
N GLY A 244 -6.45 -6.41 -1.39
CA GLY A 244 -5.30 -6.77 -2.19
C GLY A 244 -4.52 -5.56 -2.75
N LEU A 245 -4.82 -4.32 -2.34
CA LEU A 245 -4.23 -3.09 -2.88
C LEU A 245 -2.70 -3.14 -2.92
N GLU A 246 -2.06 -3.43 -1.79
CA GLU A 246 -0.61 -3.42 -1.69
C GLU A 246 0.03 -4.54 -2.53
N ILE A 247 -0.50 -5.76 -2.44
CA ILE A 247 0.00 -6.90 -3.24
C ILE A 247 -0.31 -6.70 -4.73
N GLY A 248 -1.50 -6.22 -5.08
CA GLY A 248 -1.87 -5.92 -6.46
C GLY A 248 -1.01 -4.82 -7.07
N THR A 249 -0.65 -3.80 -6.30
CA THR A 249 0.34 -2.79 -6.72
C THR A 249 1.69 -3.45 -7.02
N LEU A 250 2.20 -4.30 -6.13
CA LEU A 250 3.46 -5.01 -6.35
C LEU A 250 3.39 -5.93 -7.57
N ASN A 251 2.24 -6.56 -7.85
CA ASN A 251 2.03 -7.38 -9.04
C ASN A 251 2.15 -6.54 -10.33
N GLU A 252 1.55 -5.35 -10.37
CA GLU A 252 1.67 -4.45 -11.52
C GLU A 252 3.09 -3.92 -11.71
N ILE A 253 3.79 -3.60 -10.60
CA ILE A 253 5.20 -3.19 -10.64
C ILE A 253 6.07 -4.32 -11.18
N TYR A 254 5.88 -5.57 -10.73
CA TYR A 254 6.62 -6.74 -11.23
C TYR A 254 6.45 -6.93 -12.75
N ARG A 255 5.22 -6.72 -13.26
CA ARG A 255 4.90 -6.94 -14.70
C ARG A 255 5.49 -5.87 -15.61
N ASN A 256 5.64 -4.65 -15.12
CA ASN A 256 5.90 -3.49 -15.97
C ASN A 256 7.32 -2.91 -15.80
N TYR A 257 8.07 -3.27 -14.75
CA TYR A 257 9.35 -2.66 -14.45
C TYR A 257 10.43 -3.70 -14.13
N ALA A 258 11.67 -3.37 -14.52
CA ALA A 258 12.82 -4.23 -14.24
C ALA A 258 13.17 -4.21 -12.73
N LYS A 259 13.62 -5.35 -12.20
CA LYS A 259 13.91 -5.54 -10.77
C LYS A 259 14.92 -4.52 -10.21
N ASN A 260 15.89 -4.08 -11.04
CA ASN A 260 16.88 -3.06 -10.68
C ASN A 260 16.31 -1.62 -10.65
N GLN A 261 15.06 -1.41 -11.04
CA GLN A 261 14.34 -0.14 -10.93
C GLN A 261 13.43 -0.08 -9.69
N ILE A 262 13.45 -1.14 -8.87
CA ILE A 262 12.60 -1.32 -7.72
C ILE A 262 13.46 -1.42 -6.47
N CYS A 263 13.10 -0.66 -5.44
CA CYS A 263 13.72 -0.78 -4.13
C CYS A 263 12.70 -0.79 -3.00
N GLN A 264 13.18 -1.19 -1.83
CA GLN A 264 12.51 -0.97 -0.55
C GLN A 264 13.45 -0.23 0.39
N VAL A 265 12.91 0.55 1.31
CA VAL A 265 13.70 1.38 2.23
C VAL A 265 13.19 1.26 3.66
N ASP A 266 14.11 1.19 4.59
CA ASP A 266 13.83 1.25 6.04
C ASP A 266 13.43 2.68 6.41
N ILE A 267 12.15 2.89 6.74
CA ILE A 267 11.59 4.23 6.98
C ILE A 267 11.41 4.58 8.45
N LEU A 268 11.28 3.57 9.32
CA LEU A 268 11.08 3.77 10.77
C LEU A 268 11.56 2.57 11.58
N ASP A 269 12.22 2.83 12.70
CA ASP A 269 12.65 1.80 13.65
C ASP A 269 11.45 1.10 14.32
N ARG A 270 10.39 1.85 14.61
CA ARG A 270 9.12 1.37 15.17
C ARG A 270 7.97 2.04 14.47
N TYR A 271 7.01 1.22 14.06
CA TYR A 271 5.81 1.69 13.37
C TYR A 271 4.57 1.18 14.12
N ASP A 272 3.79 2.13 14.63
CA ASP A 272 2.52 1.84 15.29
C ASP A 272 1.38 2.58 14.60
N HIS A 273 0.29 1.85 14.36
CA HIS A 273 -0.94 2.36 13.76
C HIS A 273 -2.14 1.52 14.22
N LYS A 274 -3.32 1.91 13.80
CA LYS A 274 -4.59 1.22 14.09
C LYS A 274 -4.55 -0.27 13.75
N HIS A 275 -5.03 -1.13 14.63
CA HIS A 275 -5.08 -2.57 14.43
C HIS A 275 -6.44 -3.04 13.93
N GLN A 276 -6.45 -3.95 12.96
CA GLN A 276 -7.67 -4.65 12.52
C GLN A 276 -8.02 -5.79 13.50
N VAL A 277 -9.32 -5.96 13.75
CA VAL A 277 -9.84 -7.00 14.63
C VAL A 277 -9.80 -8.36 13.92
N LEU A 278 -9.46 -9.41 14.65
CA LEU A 278 -9.59 -10.78 14.19
C LEU A 278 -11.10 -11.13 14.12
N SER A 279 -11.60 -11.43 12.93
CA SER A 279 -13.00 -11.84 12.72
C SER A 279 -13.02 -13.35 12.47
N GLU A 280 -13.11 -14.15 13.55
CA GLU A 280 -13.01 -15.61 13.49
C GLU A 280 -14.18 -16.24 12.69
N ASP A 281 -15.39 -15.70 12.84
CA ASP A 281 -16.62 -16.25 12.29
C ASP A 281 -17.17 -15.50 11.06
N ASN A 282 -16.50 -14.42 10.61
CA ASN A 282 -16.97 -13.65 9.47
C ASN A 282 -15.89 -13.50 8.37
N PRO A 283 -15.96 -14.32 7.31
CA PRO A 283 -15.01 -14.25 6.20
C PRO A 283 -15.11 -12.94 5.38
N ASN A 284 -16.17 -12.16 5.59
CA ASN A 284 -16.37 -10.89 4.89
C ASN A 284 -15.88 -9.65 5.68
N ALA A 285 -15.18 -9.85 6.81
CA ALA A 285 -14.69 -8.76 7.65
C ALA A 285 -13.27 -9.01 8.19
N GLY A 286 -12.61 -7.94 8.63
CA GLY A 286 -11.34 -7.99 9.35
C GLY A 286 -10.23 -8.76 8.62
N LEU A 287 -9.41 -9.47 9.40
CA LEU A 287 -8.25 -10.19 8.87
C LEU A 287 -8.62 -11.36 7.94
N ALA A 288 -9.78 -11.98 8.11
CA ALA A 288 -10.25 -13.07 7.23
C ALA A 288 -10.50 -12.54 5.80
N LYS A 289 -11.27 -11.46 5.64
CA LYS A 289 -11.52 -10.83 4.34
C LYS A 289 -10.22 -10.37 3.68
N MET A 290 -9.34 -9.72 4.44
CA MET A 290 -8.04 -9.29 3.97
C MET A 290 -7.20 -10.45 3.43
N SER A 291 -7.15 -11.57 4.14
CA SER A 291 -6.38 -12.75 3.74
C SER A 291 -6.94 -13.40 2.47
N ILE A 292 -8.27 -13.46 2.32
CA ILE A 292 -8.93 -13.98 1.12
C ILE A 292 -8.56 -13.14 -0.10
N ASP A 293 -8.68 -11.82 -0.01
CA ASP A 293 -8.38 -10.92 -1.14
C ASP A 293 -6.91 -10.97 -1.54
N ILE A 294 -6.01 -11.01 -0.57
CA ILE A 294 -4.57 -11.18 -0.78
C ILE A 294 -4.27 -12.53 -1.46
N ALA A 295 -4.83 -13.63 -0.96
CA ALA A 295 -4.61 -14.95 -1.56
C ALA A 295 -5.10 -14.99 -3.02
N LYS A 296 -6.28 -14.45 -3.31
CA LYS A 296 -6.79 -14.34 -4.68
C LYS A 296 -5.85 -13.51 -5.58
N SER A 297 -5.24 -12.46 -5.04
CA SER A 297 -4.26 -11.66 -5.78
C SER A 297 -3.02 -12.48 -6.18
N PHE A 298 -2.51 -13.34 -5.28
CA PHE A 298 -1.43 -14.28 -5.58
C PHE A 298 -1.84 -15.30 -6.64
N TYR A 299 -3.02 -15.93 -6.49
CA TYR A 299 -3.48 -16.96 -7.42
C TYR A 299 -3.68 -16.40 -8.83
N ARG A 300 -4.28 -15.20 -8.97
CA ARG A 300 -4.43 -14.53 -10.27
C ARG A 300 -3.07 -14.22 -10.92
N MET A 301 -2.12 -13.72 -10.14
CA MET A 301 -0.79 -13.41 -10.68
C MET A 301 -0.08 -14.66 -11.16
N LEU A 302 -0.07 -15.74 -10.37
CA LEU A 302 0.54 -17.02 -10.73
C LEU A 302 -0.17 -17.67 -11.94
N ALA A 303 -1.51 -17.64 -11.97
CA ALA A 303 -2.29 -18.13 -13.10
C ALA A 303 -1.97 -17.36 -14.41
N SER A 304 -1.77 -16.04 -14.30
CA SER A 304 -1.37 -15.23 -15.47
C SER A 304 0.02 -15.57 -16.01
N GLN A 305 0.82 -16.31 -15.23
CA GLN A 305 2.12 -16.87 -15.63
C GLN A 305 2.04 -18.34 -16.06
N GLY A 306 0.84 -18.89 -16.17
CA GLY A 306 0.62 -20.27 -16.62
C GLY A 306 0.56 -21.31 -15.52
N VAL A 307 0.56 -20.92 -14.24
CA VAL A 307 0.34 -21.88 -13.14
C VAL A 307 -1.10 -22.39 -13.19
N VAL A 308 -1.26 -23.69 -13.24
CA VAL A 308 -2.56 -24.36 -13.25
C VAL A 308 -2.99 -24.67 -11.81
N PHE A 309 -4.11 -24.12 -11.40
CA PHE A 309 -4.71 -24.38 -10.11
C PHE A 309 -5.84 -25.42 -10.21
N THR A 310 -5.83 -26.39 -9.33
CA THR A 310 -6.83 -27.47 -9.23
C THR A 310 -7.25 -27.67 -7.78
N ASP A 311 -8.33 -28.40 -7.53
CA ASP A 311 -8.72 -28.81 -6.18
C ASP A 311 -7.58 -29.54 -5.44
N GLN A 312 -6.82 -30.36 -6.16
CA GLN A 312 -5.66 -31.07 -5.60
C GLN A 312 -4.57 -30.10 -5.16
N PHE A 313 -4.33 -29.05 -5.94
CA PHE A 313 -3.39 -27.98 -5.57
C PHE A 313 -3.80 -27.34 -4.23
N PHE A 314 -5.08 -26.98 -4.08
CA PHE A 314 -5.58 -26.37 -2.85
C PHE A 314 -5.58 -27.31 -1.64
N ARG A 315 -5.75 -28.61 -1.82
CA ARG A 315 -5.54 -29.60 -0.78
C ARG A 315 -4.07 -29.67 -0.33
N THR A 316 -3.16 -29.62 -1.27
CA THR A 316 -1.71 -29.64 -0.97
C THR A 316 -1.27 -28.37 -0.26
N ILE A 317 -1.67 -27.19 -0.76
CA ILE A 317 -1.28 -25.92 -0.13
C ILE A 317 -1.84 -25.80 1.28
N LYS A 318 -3.03 -26.34 1.57
CA LYS A 318 -3.58 -26.40 2.92
C LYS A 318 -2.63 -27.06 3.91
N ALA A 319 -2.13 -28.25 3.57
CA ALA A 319 -1.23 -29.00 4.45
C ALA A 319 0.14 -28.31 4.57
N THR A 320 0.70 -27.82 3.45
CA THR A 320 2.01 -27.17 3.39
C THR A 320 1.98 -25.84 4.14
N PHE A 321 0.93 -25.03 3.96
CA PHE A 321 0.76 -23.76 4.66
C PHE A 321 0.64 -23.97 6.17
N TRP A 322 -0.22 -24.91 6.61
CA TRP A 322 -0.39 -25.22 8.02
C TRP A 322 0.95 -25.51 8.70
N ARG A 323 1.76 -26.40 8.12
CA ARG A 323 3.06 -26.74 8.68
C ARG A 323 4.02 -25.54 8.70
N ASN A 324 4.14 -24.83 7.57
CA ASN A 324 4.98 -23.64 7.50
C ASN A 324 4.57 -22.57 8.51
N ALA A 325 3.26 -22.32 8.65
CA ALA A 325 2.75 -21.28 9.56
C ALA A 325 3.08 -21.62 11.02
N LEU A 326 2.99 -22.90 11.43
CA LEU A 326 3.39 -23.34 12.77
C LEU A 326 4.90 -23.20 12.98
N ASP A 327 5.72 -23.52 11.98
CA ASP A 327 7.17 -23.32 12.06
C ASP A 327 7.54 -21.83 12.22
N PHE A 328 6.81 -20.93 11.56
CA PHE A 328 6.98 -19.48 11.73
C PHE A 328 6.48 -19.00 13.10
N LEU A 329 5.37 -19.55 13.59
CA LEU A 329 4.87 -19.26 14.94
C LEU A 329 5.93 -19.58 15.99
N ASP A 330 6.57 -20.73 15.91
CA ASP A 330 7.64 -21.13 16.84
C ASP A 330 8.85 -20.19 16.76
N LYS A 331 9.27 -19.79 15.56
CA LYS A 331 10.36 -18.82 15.36
C LYS A 331 10.03 -17.46 15.99
N TYR A 332 8.82 -16.95 15.77
CA TYR A 332 8.40 -15.68 16.36
C TYR A 332 8.19 -15.75 17.87
N TYR A 333 7.80 -16.91 18.39
CA TYR A 333 7.74 -17.12 19.84
C TYR A 333 9.13 -16.97 20.48
N VAL A 334 10.14 -17.66 19.93
CA VAL A 334 11.52 -17.57 20.42
C VAL A 334 12.06 -16.15 20.30
N ASP A 335 11.80 -15.49 19.18
CA ASP A 335 12.23 -14.11 18.94
C ASP A 335 11.56 -13.12 19.94
N ALA A 336 10.27 -13.30 20.21
CA ALA A 336 9.57 -12.52 21.23
C ALA A 336 10.18 -12.73 22.64
N MET A 337 10.47 -13.97 23.00
CA MET A 337 11.06 -14.30 24.31
C MET A 337 12.44 -13.66 24.50
N VAL A 338 13.31 -13.72 23.49
CA VAL A 338 14.65 -13.12 23.54
C VAL A 338 14.57 -11.58 23.68
N ASN A 339 13.53 -10.96 23.13
CA ASN A 339 13.33 -9.52 23.21
C ASN A 339 12.44 -9.07 24.38
N GLY A 340 12.02 -9.98 25.27
CA GLY A 340 11.14 -9.65 26.41
C GLY A 340 9.76 -9.18 26.02
N LEU A 341 9.26 -9.57 24.83
CA LEU A 341 7.96 -9.19 24.30
C LEU A 341 6.87 -10.13 24.78
N GLN A 342 5.67 -9.62 24.95
CA GLN A 342 4.48 -10.45 25.21
C GLN A 342 4.17 -11.26 23.95
N TYR A 343 3.86 -12.56 24.14
CA TYR A 343 3.46 -13.45 23.05
C TYR A 343 2.38 -14.43 23.50
N ASP A 344 1.19 -14.25 22.97
CA ASP A 344 0.06 -15.16 23.18
C ASP A 344 0.03 -16.22 22.09
N ARG A 345 0.74 -17.34 22.33
CA ARG A 345 0.84 -18.46 21.39
C ARG A 345 -0.52 -18.99 20.94
N HIS A 346 -1.48 -19.13 21.86
CA HIS A 346 -2.80 -19.64 21.54
C HIS A 346 -3.58 -18.73 20.60
N SER A 347 -3.56 -17.40 20.86
CA SER A 347 -4.18 -16.41 19.98
C SER A 347 -3.52 -16.35 18.58
N GLU A 348 -2.21 -16.51 18.51
CA GLU A 348 -1.47 -16.56 17.23
C GLU A 348 -1.82 -17.84 16.43
N GLU A 349 -1.94 -19.00 17.10
CA GLU A 349 -2.33 -20.26 16.46
C GLU A 349 -3.79 -20.22 15.95
N LYS A 350 -4.72 -19.69 16.73
CA LYS A 350 -6.08 -19.42 16.25
C LYS A 350 -6.10 -18.50 15.01
N THR A 351 -5.21 -17.52 14.99
CA THR A 351 -5.08 -16.64 13.80
C THR A 351 -4.64 -17.43 12.57
N ILE A 352 -3.72 -18.41 12.72
CA ILE A 352 -3.31 -19.30 11.63
C ILE A 352 -4.49 -20.16 11.14
N GLU A 353 -5.35 -20.64 12.04
CA GLU A 353 -6.56 -21.38 11.65
C GLU A 353 -7.51 -20.55 10.78
N VAL A 354 -7.70 -19.26 11.12
CA VAL A 354 -8.47 -18.33 10.29
C VAL A 354 -7.83 -18.14 8.91
N PHE A 355 -6.52 -17.99 8.86
CA PHE A 355 -5.79 -17.85 7.60
C PHE A 355 -5.84 -19.11 6.73
N LEU A 356 -5.80 -20.29 7.35
CA LEU A 356 -5.97 -21.56 6.65
C LEU A 356 -7.36 -21.68 6.00
N LYS A 357 -8.42 -21.30 6.73
CA LYS A 357 -9.78 -21.22 6.17
C LYS A 357 -9.83 -20.22 5.02
N SER A 358 -9.19 -19.06 5.16
CA SER A 358 -9.14 -18.03 4.13
C SER A 358 -8.49 -18.51 2.83
N ILE A 359 -7.42 -19.30 2.91
CA ILE A 359 -6.74 -19.90 1.74
C ILE A 359 -7.69 -20.79 0.96
N ILE A 360 -8.48 -21.62 1.65
CA ILE A 360 -9.45 -22.52 1.00
C ILE A 360 -10.57 -21.72 0.35
N ILE A 361 -11.19 -20.79 1.10
CA ILE A 361 -12.26 -19.93 0.56
C ILE A 361 -11.76 -19.16 -0.67
N ALA A 362 -10.54 -18.61 -0.61
CA ALA A 362 -9.95 -17.90 -1.73
C ALA A 362 -9.71 -18.83 -2.94
N GLY A 363 -9.34 -20.09 -2.69
CA GLY A 363 -9.17 -21.11 -3.72
C GLY A 363 -10.48 -21.45 -4.42
N ASP A 364 -11.53 -21.72 -3.64
CA ASP A 364 -12.86 -22.03 -4.15
C ASP A 364 -13.42 -20.86 -4.99
N GLN A 365 -13.33 -19.63 -4.48
CA GLN A 365 -13.75 -18.43 -5.20
C GLN A 365 -12.93 -18.23 -6.48
N PHE A 366 -11.61 -18.43 -6.43
CA PHE A 366 -10.76 -18.30 -7.59
C PHE A 366 -11.07 -19.35 -8.68
N LEU A 367 -11.29 -20.61 -8.32
CA LEU A 367 -11.68 -21.66 -9.27
C LEU A 367 -13.05 -21.40 -9.91
N ALA A 368 -13.99 -20.88 -9.11
CA ALA A 368 -15.33 -20.53 -9.61
C ALA A 368 -15.28 -19.34 -10.58
N ASN A 369 -14.46 -18.32 -10.31
CA ASN A 369 -14.31 -17.14 -11.16
C ASN A 369 -12.91 -16.50 -11.07
N PRO A 370 -11.95 -16.94 -11.89
CA PRO A 370 -10.58 -16.40 -11.88
C PRO A 370 -10.49 -14.90 -12.18
N MET A 371 -11.51 -14.33 -12.84
CA MET A 371 -11.54 -12.93 -13.29
C MET A 371 -12.48 -12.04 -12.45
N GLU A 372 -12.91 -12.52 -11.26
CA GLU A 372 -13.98 -11.92 -10.45
C GLU A 372 -13.84 -10.42 -10.17
N LEU A 373 -12.63 -9.90 -10.05
CA LEU A 373 -12.40 -8.48 -9.76
C LEU A 373 -11.50 -7.84 -10.81
N PRO A 374 -12.09 -7.11 -11.77
CA PRO A 374 -11.27 -6.27 -12.64
C PRO A 374 -10.61 -5.17 -11.80
N MET A 375 -9.37 -4.85 -12.14
CA MET A 375 -8.65 -3.73 -11.54
C MET A 375 -9.16 -2.41 -12.13
N ILE A 376 -9.17 -1.35 -11.35
CA ILE A 376 -9.38 0.00 -11.88
C ILE A 376 -8.29 0.24 -12.94
N PRO A 377 -8.64 0.72 -14.15
CA PRO A 377 -7.68 0.91 -15.22
C PRO A 377 -6.65 1.99 -14.90
N GLY A 378 -5.46 1.87 -15.49
CA GLY A 378 -4.48 2.95 -15.47
C GLY A 378 -4.99 4.20 -16.20
N TRP A 379 -4.46 5.34 -15.83
CA TRP A 379 -4.91 6.65 -16.34
C TRP A 379 -4.72 6.80 -17.84
N THR A 380 -3.66 6.25 -18.42
CA THR A 380 -3.48 6.18 -19.89
C THR A 380 -4.69 5.60 -20.63
N ARG A 381 -5.39 4.60 -20.05
CA ARG A 381 -6.61 4.04 -20.63
C ARG A 381 -7.80 4.99 -20.49
N ILE A 382 -7.89 5.69 -19.35
CA ILE A 382 -8.96 6.67 -19.10
C ILE A 382 -8.83 7.82 -20.10
N GLU A 383 -7.64 8.40 -20.25
CA GLU A 383 -7.38 9.51 -21.18
C GLU A 383 -7.64 9.12 -22.63
N ALA A 384 -7.28 7.88 -23.02
CA ALA A 384 -7.58 7.37 -24.36
C ALA A 384 -9.08 7.21 -24.64
N ALA A 385 -9.88 6.88 -23.63
CA ALA A 385 -11.33 6.71 -23.75
C ALA A 385 -12.10 8.02 -23.56
N LEU A 386 -11.63 8.87 -22.66
CA LEU A 386 -12.27 10.12 -22.23
C LEU A 386 -11.21 11.22 -22.07
N PRO A 387 -10.76 11.86 -23.16
CA PRO A 387 -9.66 12.85 -23.13
C PRO A 387 -9.89 14.03 -22.17
N ASP A 388 -11.14 14.43 -21.96
CA ASP A 388 -11.51 15.54 -21.09
C ASP A 388 -11.67 15.16 -19.62
N PHE A 389 -11.47 13.88 -19.25
CA PHE A 389 -11.73 13.41 -17.89
C PHE A 389 -10.79 14.03 -16.87
N LEU A 390 -9.48 14.02 -17.11
CA LEU A 390 -8.50 14.61 -16.19
C LEU A 390 -8.66 16.12 -16.02
N PRO A 391 -8.83 16.92 -17.07
CA PRO A 391 -9.17 18.34 -16.94
C PRO A 391 -10.45 18.59 -16.13
N THR A 392 -11.49 17.78 -16.36
CA THR A 392 -12.75 17.89 -15.61
C THR A 392 -12.57 17.53 -14.14
N LEU A 393 -11.83 16.45 -13.84
CA LEU A 393 -11.51 16.08 -12.45
C LEU A 393 -10.78 17.22 -11.73
N GLN A 394 -9.77 17.82 -12.38
CA GLN A 394 -9.04 18.93 -11.80
C GLN A 394 -9.97 20.13 -11.52
N GLN A 395 -10.79 20.50 -12.49
CA GLN A 395 -11.74 21.59 -12.33
C GLN A 395 -12.70 21.36 -11.16
N VAL A 396 -13.29 20.15 -11.06
CA VAL A 396 -14.21 19.79 -9.98
C VAL A 396 -13.55 19.96 -8.62
N VAL A 397 -12.35 19.38 -8.46
CA VAL A 397 -11.61 19.44 -7.19
C VAL A 397 -11.20 20.88 -6.87
N ASP A 398 -10.72 21.65 -7.84
CA ASP A 398 -10.27 23.03 -7.62
C ASP A 398 -11.44 23.94 -7.21
N GLU A 399 -12.62 23.79 -7.82
CA GLU A 399 -13.83 24.55 -7.49
C GLU A 399 -14.41 24.16 -6.11
N GLU A 400 -14.36 22.89 -5.72
CA GLU A 400 -14.82 22.44 -4.39
C GLU A 400 -13.89 22.89 -3.26
N ASN A 401 -12.64 23.19 -3.57
CA ASN A 401 -11.64 23.68 -2.60
C ASN A 401 -11.49 25.21 -2.64
N ALA A 402 -12.21 25.90 -3.48
CA ALA A 402 -12.28 27.37 -3.47
C ALA A 402 -13.21 27.83 -2.35
#